data_c4bc6c0aed3e109a09e6a872fa37d900
#
_entry.id   c4bc6c0aed3e109a09e6a872fa37d900
#
_cell.length_a   1.000
_cell.length_b   1.000
_cell.length_c   1.000
_cell.angle_alpha   90.00
_cell.angle_beta   90.00
_cell.angle_gamma   90.00
#
_symmetry.space_group_name_H-M   'P 1'
#
loop_
_entity.id
_entity.type
_entity.pdbx_description
1 polymer ?
#
loop_
_entity_poly.entity_id
_entity_poly.type
_entity_poly.pdbx_seq_one_letter_code
_entity_poly.pdbx_strand_id
1 'polypeptide(L)'
;MQNRYSNNEPYPPSEDTYFLEDNLVNEKGKYALDIGTGSGYLTRILSRNFLQVIATDIDFGSLINQNKKIKNCICCDAAEALNCKFDLIVCNMPYLQSDEISDRKVDGGKEGVEVPLKIIKSAVKCLDDSGKMLFVTSSLSNYEKLMEESQKLGLDLKIIARKKLFFEELIIIKAIISN
;
A
#
# COMPACT_ATOMS: atom_id res chain seq x y z
N MET A 1 21.27 -15.76 -5.55
CA MET A 1 20.34 -15.71 -4.38
C MET A 1 19.09 -16.49 -4.77
N GLN A 2 18.73 -17.53 -4.01
CA GLN A 2 17.51 -18.29 -4.28
C GLN A 2 16.28 -17.43 -4.04
N ASN A 3 15.31 -17.45 -5.00
CA ASN A 3 13.98 -16.85 -4.82
C ASN A 3 13.42 -17.25 -3.44
N ARG A 4 13.27 -16.28 -2.53
CA ARG A 4 12.83 -16.54 -1.16
C ARG A 4 11.34 -16.88 -1.04
N TYR A 5 10.57 -16.68 -2.11
CA TYR A 5 9.13 -16.96 -2.12
C TYR A 5 8.78 -17.76 -3.37
N SER A 6 8.03 -18.85 -3.22
CA SER A 6 7.41 -19.50 -4.36
C SER A 6 6.48 -18.50 -5.06
N ASN A 7 6.42 -18.50 -6.37
CA ASN A 7 5.65 -17.53 -7.17
C ASN A 7 4.14 -17.47 -6.83
N ASN A 8 3.63 -18.35 -5.97
CA ASN A 8 2.21 -18.50 -5.63
C ASN A 8 1.88 -18.23 -4.15
N GLU A 9 2.85 -17.87 -3.31
CA GLU A 9 2.56 -17.56 -1.91
C GLU A 9 2.35 -16.06 -1.71
N PRO A 10 1.33 -15.63 -0.92
CA PRO A 10 1.13 -14.21 -0.62
C PRO A 10 2.32 -13.67 0.18
N TYR A 11 2.59 -12.37 0.02
CA TYR A 11 3.62 -11.68 0.82
C TYR A 11 3.31 -11.86 2.31
N PRO A 12 4.22 -12.44 3.10
CA PRO A 12 4.01 -12.56 4.52
C PRO A 12 4.17 -11.20 5.21
N PRO A 13 3.42 -10.91 6.29
CA PRO A 13 3.64 -9.70 7.08
C PRO A 13 5.09 -9.63 7.55
N SER A 14 5.71 -8.45 7.41
CA SER A 14 7.07 -8.16 7.81
C SER A 14 7.15 -6.83 8.57
N GLU A 15 8.32 -6.32 8.86
CA GLU A 15 8.53 -5.11 9.66
C GLU A 15 7.78 -3.87 9.11
N ASP A 16 7.71 -3.73 7.79
CA ASP A 16 6.97 -2.68 7.11
C ASP A 16 5.45 -2.78 7.34
N THR A 17 4.93 -4.01 7.23
CA THR A 17 3.51 -4.31 7.49
C THR A 17 3.11 -4.01 8.94
N TYR A 18 3.93 -4.43 9.90
CA TYR A 18 3.69 -4.17 11.32
C TYR A 18 3.83 -2.69 11.66
N PHE A 19 4.79 -1.99 11.04
CA PHE A 19 4.96 -0.56 11.23
C PHE A 19 3.76 0.23 10.66
N LEU A 20 3.20 -0.22 9.54
CA LEU A 20 1.97 0.38 9.01
C LEU A 20 0.79 0.08 9.93
N GLU A 21 0.63 -1.15 10.45
CA GLU A 21 -0.40 -1.50 11.44
C GLU A 21 -0.38 -0.58 12.66
N ASP A 22 0.80 -0.32 13.25
CA ASP A 22 0.97 0.57 14.41
C ASP A 22 0.39 1.97 14.16
N ASN A 23 0.43 2.43 12.90
CA ASN A 23 -0.11 3.72 12.48
C ASN A 23 -1.61 3.68 12.09
N LEU A 24 -2.24 2.50 12.10
CA LEU A 24 -3.67 2.30 11.82
C LEU A 24 -4.55 2.19 13.07
N VAL A 25 -3.96 2.10 14.27
CA VAL A 25 -4.67 1.80 15.54
C VAL A 25 -5.84 2.76 15.80
N ASN A 26 -5.68 4.04 15.48
CA ASN A 26 -6.69 5.08 15.72
C ASN A 26 -7.57 5.36 14.49
N GLU A 27 -7.34 4.65 13.39
CA GLU A 27 -8.08 4.86 12.16
C GLU A 27 -9.44 4.14 12.22
N LYS A 28 -10.50 4.86 11.84
CA LYS A 28 -11.87 4.36 11.80
C LYS A 28 -12.69 5.12 10.76
N GLY A 29 -13.69 4.48 10.22
CA GLY A 29 -14.56 5.10 9.22
C GLY A 29 -15.59 4.14 8.67
N LYS A 30 -16.19 4.49 7.55
CA LYS A 30 -17.17 3.65 6.85
C LYS A 30 -16.47 2.71 5.88
N TYR A 31 -15.63 3.25 5.01
CA TYR A 31 -15.04 2.52 3.89
C TYR A 31 -13.52 2.61 3.92
N ALA A 32 -12.84 1.47 3.89
CA ALA A 32 -11.40 1.40 3.71
C ALA A 32 -11.02 0.53 2.51
N LEU A 33 -9.91 0.88 1.87
CA LEU A 33 -9.28 0.13 0.79
C LEU A 33 -7.88 -0.31 1.20
N ASP A 34 -7.58 -1.60 1.04
CA ASP A 34 -6.24 -2.19 1.19
C ASP A 34 -5.71 -2.57 -0.19
N ILE A 35 -4.75 -1.81 -0.72
CA ILE A 35 -4.14 -2.03 -2.04
C ILE A 35 -2.90 -2.90 -1.88
N GLY A 36 -2.82 -3.99 -2.65
CA GLY A 36 -1.74 -4.97 -2.55
C GLY A 36 -1.87 -5.79 -1.26
N THR A 37 -3.05 -6.31 -1.02
CA THR A 37 -3.41 -6.95 0.26
C THR A 37 -2.58 -8.19 0.61
N GLY A 38 -1.99 -8.87 -0.38
CA GLY A 38 -1.18 -10.07 -0.20
C GLY A 38 -1.86 -11.12 0.66
N SER A 39 -1.33 -11.35 1.86
CA SER A 39 -1.89 -12.30 2.84
C SER A 39 -3.21 -11.86 3.47
N GLY A 40 -3.66 -10.63 3.21
CA GLY A 40 -4.85 -10.04 3.80
C GLY A 40 -4.66 -9.57 5.25
N TYR A 41 -3.43 -9.39 5.69
CA TYR A 41 -3.14 -9.00 7.07
C TYR A 41 -3.75 -7.64 7.41
N LEU A 42 -3.42 -6.59 6.65
CA LEU A 42 -3.92 -5.23 6.90
C LEU A 42 -5.44 -5.13 6.71
N THR A 43 -6.00 -5.82 5.71
CA THR A 43 -7.46 -5.90 5.55
C THR A 43 -8.17 -6.39 6.80
N ARG A 44 -7.61 -7.42 7.50
CA ARG A 44 -8.19 -7.92 8.76
C ARG A 44 -8.07 -6.92 9.90
N ILE A 45 -7.00 -6.14 9.96
CA ILE A 45 -6.83 -5.06 10.95
C ILE A 45 -7.88 -3.97 10.70
N LEU A 46 -7.99 -3.49 9.47
CA LEU A 46 -8.96 -2.47 9.07
C LEU A 46 -10.41 -2.91 9.34
N SER A 47 -10.73 -4.19 9.14
CA SER A 47 -12.08 -4.73 9.37
C SER A 47 -12.56 -4.68 10.82
N ARG A 48 -11.70 -4.31 11.77
CA ARG A 48 -12.10 -4.10 13.17
C ARG A 48 -12.73 -2.73 13.40
N ASN A 49 -12.36 -1.73 12.58
CA ASN A 49 -12.68 -0.33 12.82
C ASN A 49 -13.41 0.33 11.64
N PHE A 50 -13.55 -0.36 10.50
CA PHE A 50 -14.28 0.12 9.32
C PHE A 50 -15.49 -0.75 9.06
N LEU A 51 -16.59 -0.11 8.64
CA LEU A 51 -17.84 -0.81 8.34
C LEU A 51 -17.69 -1.78 7.18
N GLN A 52 -16.94 -1.36 6.15
CA GLN A 52 -16.61 -2.18 4.99
C GLN A 52 -15.18 -1.94 4.56
N VAL A 53 -14.46 -3.02 4.31
CA VAL A 53 -13.11 -3.00 3.74
C VAL A 53 -13.13 -3.72 2.41
N ILE A 54 -12.56 -3.11 1.39
CA ILE A 54 -12.27 -3.72 0.09
C ILE A 54 -10.76 -3.95 0.04
N ALA A 55 -10.36 -5.09 -0.49
CA ALA A 55 -8.97 -5.44 -0.71
C ALA A 55 -8.72 -5.65 -2.20
N THR A 56 -7.58 -5.18 -2.70
CA THR A 56 -7.16 -5.44 -4.07
C THR A 56 -5.75 -6.05 -4.09
N ASP A 57 -5.50 -6.87 -5.09
CA ASP A 57 -4.15 -7.37 -5.39
C ASP A 57 -4.04 -7.67 -6.88
N ILE A 58 -2.88 -7.45 -7.46
CA ILE A 58 -2.61 -7.78 -8.86
C ILE A 58 -2.33 -9.26 -9.05
N ASP A 59 -1.87 -9.95 -7.98
CA ASP A 59 -1.56 -11.38 -8.03
C ASP A 59 -2.76 -12.23 -7.58
N PHE A 60 -3.43 -12.83 -8.54
CA PHE A 60 -4.54 -13.76 -8.29
C PHE A 60 -4.10 -14.95 -7.42
N GLY A 61 -2.85 -15.42 -7.57
CA GLY A 61 -2.28 -16.49 -6.76
C GLY A 61 -2.24 -16.13 -5.28
N SER A 62 -1.82 -14.91 -4.94
CA SER A 62 -1.86 -14.39 -3.56
C SER A 62 -3.28 -14.42 -2.98
N LEU A 63 -4.28 -14.00 -3.77
CA LEU A 63 -5.67 -13.94 -3.30
C LEU A 63 -6.30 -15.32 -3.01
N ILE A 64 -6.03 -16.31 -3.85
CA ILE A 64 -6.59 -17.67 -3.65
C ILE A 64 -5.87 -18.46 -2.56
N ASN A 65 -4.60 -18.14 -2.28
CA ASN A 65 -3.75 -18.83 -1.32
C ASN A 65 -3.72 -18.19 0.08
N GLN A 66 -4.58 -17.19 0.33
CA GLN A 66 -4.72 -16.60 1.66
C GLN A 66 -5.17 -17.64 2.70
N ASN A 67 -4.46 -17.74 3.82
CA ASN A 67 -4.79 -18.65 4.92
C ASN A 67 -6.21 -18.41 5.50
N LYS A 68 -6.68 -17.17 5.45
CA LYS A 68 -8.04 -16.78 5.81
C LYS A 68 -8.59 -15.89 4.70
N LYS A 69 -9.55 -16.39 3.94
CA LYS A 69 -10.15 -15.68 2.81
C LYS A 69 -10.81 -14.37 3.25
N ILE A 70 -10.52 -13.31 2.52
CA ILE A 70 -11.17 -12.01 2.64
C ILE A 70 -12.40 -11.99 1.74
N LYS A 71 -13.54 -11.52 2.26
CA LYS A 71 -14.81 -11.56 1.54
C LYS A 71 -14.88 -10.59 0.36
N ASN A 72 -14.35 -9.39 0.54
CA ASN A 72 -14.42 -8.30 -0.46
C ASN A 72 -13.03 -8.11 -1.09
N CYS A 73 -12.63 -9.05 -1.94
CA CYS A 73 -11.32 -9.05 -2.57
C CYS A 73 -11.44 -9.04 -4.08
N ILE A 74 -10.69 -8.17 -4.75
CA ILE A 74 -10.74 -7.97 -6.20
C ILE A 74 -9.33 -8.12 -6.77
N CYS A 75 -9.18 -8.97 -7.77
CA CYS A 75 -7.94 -9.07 -8.53
C CYS A 75 -7.89 -7.95 -9.57
N CYS A 76 -7.06 -6.95 -9.34
CA CYS A 76 -6.84 -5.86 -10.28
C CYS A 76 -5.50 -5.15 -10.00
N ASP A 77 -5.06 -4.33 -10.95
CA ASP A 77 -3.90 -3.45 -10.78
C ASP A 77 -4.30 -2.26 -9.90
N ALA A 78 -3.73 -2.22 -8.70
CA ALA A 78 -4.00 -1.21 -7.66
C ALA A 78 -5.53 -0.97 -7.46
N ALA A 79 -6.05 0.22 -7.77
CA ALA A 79 -7.47 0.59 -7.64
C ALA A 79 -8.18 0.74 -9.00
N GLU A 80 -7.59 0.28 -10.12
CA GLU A 80 -8.10 0.56 -11.47
C GLU A 80 -9.51 -0.02 -11.73
N ALA A 81 -9.91 -1.09 -11.03
CA ALA A 81 -11.24 -1.67 -11.17
C ALA A 81 -12.32 -0.99 -10.30
N LEU A 82 -11.94 0.00 -9.49
CA LEU A 82 -12.82 0.61 -8.51
C LEU A 82 -13.36 1.96 -8.99
N ASN A 83 -14.65 2.19 -8.69
CA ASN A 83 -15.31 3.48 -8.92
C ASN A 83 -16.17 3.85 -7.71
N CYS A 84 -15.53 3.91 -6.54
CA CYS A 84 -16.14 4.28 -5.27
C CYS A 84 -15.13 5.05 -4.42
N LYS A 85 -15.63 5.74 -3.36
CA LYS A 85 -14.82 6.59 -2.51
C LYS A 85 -14.55 5.91 -1.17
N PHE A 86 -13.35 6.16 -0.60
CA PHE A 86 -12.89 5.59 0.65
C PHE A 86 -12.43 6.67 1.62
N ASP A 87 -12.79 6.50 2.90
CA ASP A 87 -12.32 7.35 4.00
C ASP A 87 -10.83 7.11 4.28
N LEU A 88 -10.38 5.86 4.06
CA LEU A 88 -8.99 5.46 4.22
C LEU A 88 -8.55 4.51 3.10
N ILE A 89 -7.42 4.83 2.48
CA ILE A 89 -6.71 3.93 1.58
C ILE A 89 -5.38 3.57 2.24
N VAL A 90 -5.06 2.29 2.28
CA VAL A 90 -3.80 1.77 2.85
C VAL A 90 -3.05 0.99 1.80
N CYS A 91 -1.73 1.13 1.75
CA CYS A 91 -0.88 0.35 0.87
C CYS A 91 0.49 0.10 1.50
N ASN A 92 0.88 -1.16 1.62
CA ASN A 92 2.29 -1.54 1.79
C ASN A 92 2.90 -1.67 0.40
N MET A 93 3.47 -0.57 -0.11
CA MET A 93 3.92 -0.49 -1.50
C MET A 93 5.22 -1.26 -1.73
N PRO A 94 5.43 -1.85 -2.93
CA PRO A 94 6.76 -2.27 -3.35
C PRO A 94 7.62 -1.02 -3.56
N TYR A 95 8.69 -0.85 -2.79
CA TYR A 95 9.53 0.35 -2.79
C TYR A 95 11.01 0.10 -3.08
N LEU A 96 11.45 -1.14 -3.21
CA LEU A 96 12.87 -1.42 -3.49
C LEU A 96 13.24 -0.96 -4.91
N GLN A 97 14.36 -0.25 -5.01
CA GLN A 97 14.88 0.15 -6.30
C GLN A 97 15.27 -1.08 -7.13
N SER A 98 14.83 -1.12 -8.38
CA SER A 98 15.16 -2.19 -9.33
C SER A 98 15.21 -1.63 -10.76
N ASP A 99 16.12 -2.14 -11.57
CA ASP A 99 16.19 -1.80 -13.01
C ASP A 99 15.10 -2.53 -13.81
N GLU A 100 14.70 -3.71 -13.34
CA GLU A 100 13.63 -4.53 -13.90
C GLU A 100 12.69 -5.01 -12.79
N ILE A 101 11.40 -5.08 -13.08
CA ILE A 101 10.40 -5.63 -12.15
C ILE A 101 10.42 -7.15 -12.22
N SER A 102 11.22 -7.78 -11.40
CA SER A 102 11.36 -9.25 -11.31
C SER A 102 10.49 -9.83 -10.19
N ASP A 103 10.35 -9.12 -9.07
CA ASP A 103 9.44 -9.48 -7.98
C ASP A 103 8.48 -8.31 -7.68
N ARG A 104 7.26 -8.43 -8.18
CA ARG A 104 6.20 -7.40 -8.00
C ARG A 104 5.83 -7.13 -6.54
N LYS A 105 6.26 -7.98 -5.60
CA LYS A 105 5.95 -7.82 -4.17
C LYS A 105 6.86 -6.80 -3.50
N VAL A 106 8.04 -6.55 -4.07
CA VAL A 106 9.07 -5.70 -3.46
C VAL A 106 9.67 -4.67 -4.42
N ASP A 107 9.68 -4.95 -5.73
CA ASP A 107 10.33 -4.10 -6.73
C ASP A 107 9.49 -2.85 -7.04
N GLY A 108 9.99 -1.70 -6.63
CA GLY A 108 9.37 -0.39 -6.86
C GLY A 108 9.73 0.25 -8.21
N GLY A 109 10.57 -0.44 -9.02
CA GLY A 109 11.09 0.07 -10.29
C GLY A 109 12.18 1.12 -10.09
N LYS A 110 12.39 1.94 -11.12
CA LYS A 110 13.44 2.95 -11.12
C LYS A 110 13.35 3.85 -9.90
N GLU A 111 14.45 3.95 -9.16
CA GLU A 111 14.57 4.70 -7.90
C GLU A 111 13.56 4.26 -6.81
N GLY A 112 12.88 3.11 -6.96
CA GLY A 112 11.80 2.70 -6.05
C GLY A 112 10.54 3.57 -6.12
N VAL A 113 10.33 4.33 -7.20
CA VAL A 113 9.29 5.37 -7.33
C VAL A 113 8.23 4.99 -8.37
N GLU A 114 8.62 4.27 -9.42
CA GLU A 114 7.78 4.05 -10.59
C GLU A 114 6.47 3.31 -10.25
N VAL A 115 6.57 2.18 -9.55
CA VAL A 115 5.41 1.37 -9.14
C VAL A 115 4.59 2.09 -8.07
N PRO A 116 5.18 2.64 -6.97
CA PRO A 116 4.45 3.44 -6.00
C PRO A 116 3.66 4.59 -6.62
N LEU A 117 4.25 5.35 -7.53
CA LEU A 117 3.56 6.47 -8.17
C LEU A 117 2.36 6.03 -9.01
N LYS A 118 2.47 4.90 -9.72
CA LYS A 118 1.36 4.30 -10.46
C LYS A 118 0.21 3.90 -9.52
N ILE A 119 0.52 3.29 -8.38
CA ILE A 119 -0.46 2.92 -7.36
C ILE A 119 -1.16 4.17 -6.83
N ILE A 120 -0.40 5.22 -6.44
CA ILE A 120 -0.96 6.47 -5.93
C ILE A 120 -1.87 7.12 -6.96
N LYS A 121 -1.45 7.19 -8.22
CA LYS A 121 -2.25 7.76 -9.32
C LYS A 121 -3.60 7.05 -9.51
N SER A 122 -3.62 5.74 -9.35
CA SER A 122 -4.85 4.94 -9.36
C SER A 122 -5.72 5.21 -8.12
N ALA A 123 -5.10 5.27 -6.94
CA ALA A 123 -5.76 5.43 -5.65
C ALA A 123 -6.44 6.80 -5.47
N VAL A 124 -5.83 7.89 -5.98
CA VAL A 124 -6.37 9.27 -5.85
C VAL A 124 -7.81 9.36 -6.35
N LYS A 125 -8.15 8.66 -7.42
CA LYS A 125 -9.52 8.66 -7.98
C LYS A 125 -10.55 8.10 -7.01
N CYS A 126 -10.12 7.23 -6.10
CA CYS A 126 -10.94 6.54 -5.10
C CYS A 126 -10.86 7.18 -3.71
N LEU A 127 -10.05 8.22 -3.53
CA LEU A 127 -9.96 8.92 -2.25
C LEU A 127 -11.16 9.85 -2.07
N ASP A 128 -11.83 9.76 -0.91
CA ASP A 128 -12.88 10.73 -0.53
C ASP A 128 -12.26 12.11 -0.28
N ASP A 129 -13.02 13.19 -0.48
CA ASP A 129 -12.52 14.56 -0.30
C ASP A 129 -12.01 14.81 1.13
N SER A 130 -12.60 14.15 2.11
CA SER A 130 -12.18 14.16 3.52
C SER A 130 -11.32 12.95 3.90
N GLY A 131 -11.06 12.06 2.95
CA GLY A 131 -10.31 10.84 3.13
C GLY A 131 -8.81 11.06 3.19
N LYS A 132 -8.08 9.99 3.51
CA LYS A 132 -6.62 9.98 3.51
C LYS A 132 -6.08 8.65 2.98
N MET A 133 -4.87 8.71 2.45
CA MET A 133 -4.09 7.53 2.10
C MET A 133 -2.90 7.42 3.04
N LEU A 134 -2.64 6.24 3.59
CA LEU A 134 -1.47 5.90 4.37
C LEU A 134 -0.68 4.81 3.65
N PHE A 135 0.60 5.06 3.43
CA PHE A 135 1.46 4.08 2.81
C PHE A 135 2.86 4.07 3.41
N VAL A 136 3.50 2.91 3.35
CA VAL A 136 4.89 2.76 3.78
C VAL A 136 5.82 2.81 2.58
N THR A 137 6.96 3.43 2.79
CA THR A 137 8.14 3.44 1.91
C THR A 137 9.40 3.36 2.77
N SER A 138 10.57 3.47 2.17
CA SER A 138 11.84 3.31 2.87
C SER A 138 12.90 4.29 2.36
N SER A 139 13.94 4.52 3.16
CA SER A 139 15.15 5.23 2.75
C SER A 139 15.94 4.54 1.64
N LEU A 140 15.58 3.32 1.26
CA LEU A 140 16.15 2.60 0.11
C LEU A 140 15.50 3.02 -1.23
N SER A 141 14.47 3.85 -1.19
CA SER A 141 13.83 4.46 -2.36
C SER A 141 14.03 5.98 -2.34
N ASN A 142 13.82 6.61 -3.49
CA ASN A 142 13.78 8.07 -3.58
C ASN A 142 12.38 8.59 -3.17
N TYR A 143 12.07 8.48 -1.86
CA TYR A 143 10.76 8.85 -1.33
C TYR A 143 10.47 10.37 -1.45
N GLU A 144 11.50 11.23 -1.45
CA GLU A 144 11.34 12.66 -1.70
C GLU A 144 10.77 12.91 -3.09
N LYS A 145 11.34 12.25 -4.11
CA LYS A 145 10.82 12.31 -5.48
C LYS A 145 9.41 11.73 -5.58
N LEU A 146 9.13 10.64 -4.88
CA LEU A 146 7.77 10.09 -4.82
C LEU A 146 6.77 11.12 -4.27
N MET A 147 7.14 11.85 -3.22
CA MET A 147 6.30 12.92 -2.65
C MET A 147 6.11 14.07 -3.64
N GLU A 148 7.18 14.55 -4.29
CA GLU A 148 7.10 15.63 -5.28
C GLU A 148 6.20 15.26 -6.48
N GLU A 149 6.36 14.05 -7.02
CA GLU A 149 5.51 13.60 -8.14
C GLU A 149 4.05 13.38 -7.70
N SER A 150 3.83 12.94 -6.47
CA SER A 150 2.48 12.76 -5.93
C SER A 150 1.78 14.11 -5.66
N GLN A 151 2.50 15.15 -5.30
CA GLN A 151 1.93 16.52 -5.19
C GLN A 151 1.35 17.00 -6.53
N LYS A 152 1.98 16.67 -7.65
CA LYS A 152 1.47 17.00 -8.99
C LYS A 152 0.13 16.32 -9.33
N LEU A 153 -0.25 15.29 -8.55
CA LEU A 153 -1.55 14.62 -8.64
C LEU A 153 -2.65 15.30 -7.80
N GLY A 154 -2.36 16.45 -7.20
CA GLY A 154 -3.29 17.18 -6.32
C GLY A 154 -3.35 16.62 -4.90
N LEU A 155 -2.24 16.11 -4.38
CA LEU A 155 -2.14 15.60 -3.02
C LEU A 155 -1.24 16.48 -2.16
N ASP A 156 -1.65 16.68 -0.90
CA ASP A 156 -0.79 17.17 0.17
C ASP A 156 -0.23 15.96 0.94
N LEU A 157 1.10 15.87 1.01
CA LEU A 157 1.79 14.74 1.64
C LEU A 157 2.56 15.17 2.88
N LYS A 158 2.51 14.31 3.90
CA LYS A 158 3.25 14.50 5.15
C LYS A 158 3.82 13.18 5.65
N ILE A 159 5.10 13.17 6.02
CA ILE A 159 5.68 12.06 6.79
C ILE A 159 5.12 12.14 8.21
N ILE A 160 4.49 11.07 8.66
CA ILE A 160 3.86 10.98 9.98
C ILE A 160 4.59 10.08 10.97
N ALA A 161 5.40 9.14 10.47
CA ALA A 161 6.20 8.25 11.31
C ALA A 161 7.47 7.78 10.58
N ARG A 162 8.50 7.45 11.38
CA ARG A 162 9.77 6.86 10.93
C ARG A 162 10.19 5.76 11.90
N LYS A 163 10.74 4.67 11.37
CA LYS A 163 11.26 3.54 12.15
C LYS A 163 12.61 3.11 11.58
N LYS A 164 13.68 3.28 12.38
CA LYS A 164 15.01 2.80 11.98
C LYS A 164 15.10 1.29 12.12
N LEU A 165 15.55 0.64 11.06
CA LEU A 165 15.98 -0.74 11.01
C LEU A 165 17.50 -0.78 10.82
N PHE A 166 18.11 -1.99 10.76
CA PHE A 166 19.55 -2.11 10.66
C PHE A 166 20.13 -1.56 9.34
N PHE A 167 19.41 -1.75 8.21
CA PHE A 167 19.87 -1.35 6.88
C PHE A 167 19.04 -0.26 6.23
N GLU A 168 17.90 0.12 6.81
CA GLU A 168 16.96 1.08 6.23
C GLU A 168 16.19 1.85 7.30
N GLU A 169 15.55 2.93 6.90
CA GLU A 169 14.55 3.61 7.70
C GLU A 169 13.20 3.49 6.98
N LEU A 170 12.23 2.84 7.64
CA LEU A 170 10.85 2.80 7.17
C LEU A 170 10.17 4.14 7.42
N ILE A 171 9.34 4.58 6.48
CA ILE A 171 8.70 5.88 6.48
C ILE A 171 7.21 5.71 6.17
N ILE A 172 6.34 6.20 7.07
CA ILE A 172 4.90 6.28 6.79
C ILE A 172 4.58 7.67 6.27
N ILE A 173 3.96 7.71 5.10
CA ILE A 173 3.49 8.94 4.47
C ILE A 173 1.95 8.96 4.50
N LYS A 174 1.41 10.10 4.97
CA LYS A 174 -0.01 10.42 4.83
C LYS A 174 -0.19 11.36 3.65
N ALA A 175 -1.14 11.04 2.78
CA ALA A 175 -1.58 11.88 1.68
C ALA A 175 -3.08 12.20 1.82
N ILE A 176 -3.47 13.43 1.53
CA ILE A 176 -4.85 13.93 1.47
C ILE A 176 -5.03 14.72 0.16
N ILE A 177 -6.26 14.89 -0.29
CA ILE A 177 -6.54 15.76 -1.44
C ILE A 177 -6.21 17.21 -1.06
N SER A 178 -5.45 17.90 -1.91
CA SER A 178 -5.15 19.33 -1.73
C SER A 178 -6.43 20.16 -1.92
N ASN A 179 -6.68 21.09 -0.98
CA ASN A 179 -7.81 22.03 -1.05
C ASN A 179 -7.51 23.18 -2.01
#